data_3f71510a54ee18930613e801f912247a
#
_entry.id   3f71510a54ee18930613e801f912247a
#
_cell.length_a   1.000
_cell.length_b   1.000
_cell.length_c   1.000
_cell.angle_alpha   90.00
_cell.angle_beta   90.00
_cell.angle_gamma   90.00
#
_symmetry.space_group_name_H-M   'P 1'
#
loop_
_entity.id
_entity.type
_entity.pdbx_description
1 polymer ?
#
loop_
_entity_poly.entity_id
_entity_poly.type
_entity_poly.pdbx_seq_one_letter_code
_entity_poly.pdbx_strand_id
1 'polypeptide(L)'
;MAIYLIVLQPIAAYAQGSKKPLKCTTPAYLKPGDKVALISPSYYSSTENTRKAAKVLRSWGFKPVIGPNVGSKHLTHYAGTAEERLSDLRWALNDPDIKAIICERGGYGTLHLLSDQLQREMRTSPKWIVGYSDVTTLLGMENCAGVMGIHGVMGCNIAGRGGADISCTLVRDLLKGQVPRYELPANALNIPGRATGILVGGNLATFAPLLVTQAEAIANTDIILFLEEVEETYHNIDRLFNILKMSGVLNRCKGVVLGGFTDCEDDLGYGSVEAMLRQYIEPYNIPLLCGFPAGHEKMNLPLVMGAPVTLDVRADGATLTFDISGTQKTVRTAGLKTPESRPEEDVSQFVNITDVVPDAILEIRYYSTYNFVGQRIDGYQQPTAMMTKRAADSLKAVSDDVMKMGYRLKIYDAYRPQMAVDHFVRWAADIPDTMMRQYFYPEVDKSLLFDQGYIAAKSGHTRGSTVDLTLFDMATEKEVDMGGTFDWFGKESHPDFGGNPETGVYDGKPSPAGRTITEEQFRNRLILREAMLRHGFKAIDEEWWHFSLKDEPFPNTYFEFPVKELK
;
A
#
# COMPACT_ATOMS: atom_id res chain seq x y z
N MET A 1 -17.83 -43.42 -20.55
CA MET A 1 -16.75 -43.20 -19.57
C MET A 1 -15.48 -42.91 -20.36
N ALA A 2 -15.16 -41.65 -20.63
CA ALA A 2 -13.96 -41.26 -21.36
C ALA A 2 -12.92 -40.85 -20.32
N ILE A 3 -11.83 -41.60 -20.23
CA ILE A 3 -10.70 -41.34 -19.35
C ILE A 3 -9.86 -40.28 -20.04
N TYR A 4 -9.86 -39.06 -19.49
CA TYR A 4 -8.90 -38.03 -19.87
C TYR A 4 -7.52 -38.39 -19.26
N LEU A 5 -6.63 -38.86 -20.11
CA LEU A 5 -5.20 -38.93 -19.76
C LEU A 5 -4.65 -37.49 -19.68
N ILE A 6 -4.49 -36.99 -18.47
CA ILE A 6 -3.65 -35.81 -18.23
C ILE A 6 -2.20 -36.26 -18.45
N VAL A 7 -1.64 -35.89 -19.59
CA VAL A 7 -0.20 -36.01 -19.85
C VAL A 7 0.51 -34.98 -18.97
N LEU A 8 0.98 -35.42 -17.82
CA LEU A 8 1.95 -34.68 -17.02
C LEU A 8 3.24 -34.56 -17.86
N GLN A 9 3.42 -33.42 -18.53
CA GLN A 9 4.73 -33.10 -19.07
C GLN A 9 5.70 -32.90 -17.90
N PRO A 10 6.89 -33.52 -17.93
CA PRO A 10 7.81 -33.42 -16.81
C PRO A 10 8.32 -31.99 -16.67
N ILE A 11 8.32 -31.49 -15.43
CA ILE A 11 8.88 -30.20 -14.98
C ILE A 11 10.38 -30.04 -15.35
N ALA A 12 11.02 -31.08 -15.85
CA ALA A 12 12.43 -31.08 -16.27
C ALA A 12 12.75 -30.24 -17.54
N ALA A 13 11.76 -29.67 -18.22
CA ALA A 13 12.00 -28.85 -19.42
C ALA A 13 12.38 -27.38 -19.11
N TYR A 14 12.21 -26.91 -17.88
CA TYR A 14 12.61 -25.56 -17.47
C TYR A 14 14.11 -25.39 -17.20
N ALA A 15 14.90 -26.47 -17.18
CA ALA A 15 16.28 -26.48 -16.75
C ALA A 15 17.34 -26.36 -17.88
N GLN A 16 16.96 -25.88 -19.07
CA GLN A 16 17.94 -25.56 -20.12
C GLN A 16 18.03 -24.06 -20.36
N GLY A 17 18.24 -23.28 -19.30
CA GLY A 17 18.66 -21.90 -19.38
C GLY A 17 20.04 -21.78 -20.03
N SER A 18 20.26 -20.74 -20.79
CA SER A 18 21.54 -20.44 -21.44
C SER A 18 22.67 -20.43 -20.42
N LYS A 19 23.70 -21.29 -20.59
CA LYS A 19 24.95 -21.27 -19.81
C LYS A 19 25.80 -20.00 -20.02
N LYS A 20 25.25 -19.00 -20.74
CA LYS A 20 25.93 -17.76 -21.03
C LYS A 20 25.61 -16.71 -19.95
N PRO A 21 26.59 -15.86 -19.59
CA PRO A 21 26.34 -14.72 -18.70
C PRO A 21 25.22 -13.82 -19.20
N LEU A 22 24.49 -13.19 -18.28
CA LEU A 22 23.50 -12.16 -18.63
C LEU A 22 24.17 -11.03 -19.41
N LYS A 23 23.62 -10.75 -20.57
CA LYS A 23 24.02 -9.61 -21.40
C LYS A 23 22.74 -8.98 -21.94
N CYS A 24 22.35 -7.86 -21.35
CA CYS A 24 21.12 -7.18 -21.72
C CYS A 24 21.38 -6.04 -22.68
N THR A 25 20.46 -5.92 -23.65
CA THR A 25 20.44 -4.81 -24.60
C THR A 25 19.63 -3.65 -24.00
N THR A 26 20.14 -2.45 -24.14
CA THR A 26 19.39 -1.22 -23.81
C THR A 26 18.29 -1.00 -24.85
N PRO A 27 16.99 -0.99 -24.48
CA PRO A 27 15.94 -0.61 -25.41
C PRO A 27 16.14 0.81 -25.94
N ALA A 28 15.53 1.12 -27.10
CA ALA A 28 15.64 2.44 -27.68
C ALA A 28 15.07 3.52 -26.76
N TYR A 29 15.78 4.62 -26.57
CA TYR A 29 15.27 5.79 -25.85
C TYR A 29 14.15 6.47 -26.62
N LEU A 30 13.18 7.01 -25.89
CA LEU A 30 11.98 7.59 -26.44
C LEU A 30 12.21 9.01 -26.96
N LYS A 31 11.55 9.31 -28.06
CA LYS A 31 11.47 10.65 -28.66
C LYS A 31 10.10 11.27 -28.40
N PRO A 32 9.96 12.59 -28.48
CA PRO A 32 8.66 13.23 -28.44
C PRO A 32 7.70 12.62 -29.49
N GLY A 33 6.51 12.26 -29.06
CA GLY A 33 5.49 11.63 -29.89
C GLY A 33 5.52 10.09 -29.93
N ASP A 34 6.52 9.43 -29.33
CA ASP A 34 6.55 7.97 -29.23
C ASP A 34 5.38 7.43 -28.37
N LYS A 35 4.85 6.25 -28.76
CA LYS A 35 3.77 5.60 -28.03
C LYS A 35 4.32 4.93 -26.76
N VAL A 36 3.60 5.09 -25.66
CA VAL A 36 3.82 4.43 -24.36
C VAL A 36 2.56 3.69 -23.97
N ALA A 37 2.64 2.38 -23.77
CA ALA A 37 1.52 1.58 -23.30
C ALA A 37 1.36 1.71 -21.79
N LEU A 38 0.12 1.79 -21.34
CA LEU A 38 -0.30 1.62 -19.94
C LEU A 38 -1.06 0.31 -19.84
N ILE A 39 -0.57 -0.64 -19.04
CA ILE A 39 -1.18 -1.96 -18.85
C ILE A 39 -1.28 -2.30 -17.36
N SER A 40 -2.20 -3.18 -17.00
CA SER A 40 -2.38 -3.68 -15.64
C SER A 40 -2.02 -5.17 -15.54
N PRO A 41 -0.73 -5.54 -15.36
CA PRO A 41 -0.32 -6.94 -15.37
C PRO A 41 -0.58 -7.68 -14.04
N SER A 42 -0.92 -6.97 -12.98
CA SER A 42 -1.08 -7.45 -11.61
C SER A 42 -2.48 -7.16 -11.08
N TYR A 43 -2.57 -6.29 -10.06
CA TYR A 43 -3.85 -5.87 -9.48
C TYR A 43 -4.54 -4.79 -10.31
N TYR A 44 -5.85 -4.71 -10.09
CA TYR A 44 -6.73 -3.74 -10.72
C TYR A 44 -6.30 -2.30 -10.44
N SER A 45 -6.33 -1.47 -11.48
CA SER A 45 -6.25 -0.01 -11.39
C SER A 45 -7.48 0.60 -12.06
N SER A 46 -8.04 1.66 -11.46
CA SER A 46 -9.22 2.29 -12.04
C SER A 46 -8.90 2.96 -13.37
N THR A 47 -9.83 2.93 -14.30
CA THR A 47 -9.69 3.62 -15.60
C THR A 47 -9.49 5.13 -15.43
N GLU A 48 -9.98 5.72 -14.33
CA GLU A 48 -9.75 7.12 -13.98
C GLU A 48 -8.28 7.38 -13.68
N ASN A 49 -7.65 6.56 -12.81
CA ASN A 49 -6.23 6.67 -12.50
C ASN A 49 -5.38 6.51 -13.75
N THR A 50 -5.69 5.52 -14.59
CA THR A 50 -4.99 5.35 -15.87
C THR A 50 -5.12 6.56 -16.78
N ARG A 51 -6.31 7.20 -16.84
CA ARG A 51 -6.47 8.45 -17.60
C ARG A 51 -5.67 9.61 -17.02
N LYS A 52 -5.54 9.71 -15.69
CA LYS A 52 -4.67 10.70 -15.01
C LYS A 52 -3.21 10.46 -15.39
N ALA A 53 -2.71 9.21 -15.27
CA ALA A 53 -1.36 8.83 -15.71
C ALA A 53 -1.14 9.17 -17.19
N ALA A 54 -2.08 8.82 -18.06
CA ALA A 54 -2.01 9.14 -19.48
C ALA A 54 -1.94 10.67 -19.74
N LYS A 55 -2.64 11.49 -18.95
CA LYS A 55 -2.55 12.96 -19.04
C LYS A 55 -1.12 13.44 -18.71
N VAL A 56 -0.50 12.87 -17.69
CA VAL A 56 0.89 13.19 -17.30
C VAL A 56 1.87 12.76 -18.40
N LEU A 57 1.73 11.55 -18.95
CA LEU A 57 2.59 11.08 -20.05
C LEU A 57 2.50 11.97 -21.29
N ARG A 58 1.30 12.50 -21.59
CA ARG A 58 1.16 13.52 -22.65
C ARG A 58 1.95 14.80 -22.33
N SER A 59 1.93 15.27 -21.09
CA SER A 59 2.72 16.44 -20.68
C SER A 59 4.23 16.19 -20.75
N TRP A 60 4.66 14.92 -20.66
CA TRP A 60 6.05 14.52 -20.89
C TRP A 60 6.43 14.49 -22.38
N GLY A 61 5.47 14.65 -23.29
CA GLY A 61 5.63 14.66 -24.74
C GLY A 61 5.43 13.30 -25.40
N PHE A 62 4.89 12.29 -24.68
CA PHE A 62 4.61 10.96 -25.22
C PHE A 62 3.16 10.83 -25.69
N LYS A 63 2.88 9.75 -26.45
CA LYS A 63 1.53 9.34 -26.86
C LYS A 63 1.11 8.11 -26.05
N PRO A 64 0.42 8.26 -24.91
CA PRO A 64 -0.03 7.11 -24.15
C PRO A 64 -1.14 6.36 -24.89
N VAL A 65 -1.04 5.03 -24.88
CA VAL A 65 -2.06 4.08 -25.33
C VAL A 65 -2.41 3.17 -24.16
N ILE A 66 -3.70 2.96 -23.96
CA ILE A 66 -4.20 2.18 -22.83
C ILE A 66 -4.51 0.77 -23.30
N GLY A 67 -4.05 -0.24 -22.56
CA GLY A 67 -4.30 -1.64 -22.84
C GLY A 67 -5.80 -1.94 -22.88
N PRO A 68 -6.26 -2.79 -23.81
CA PRO A 68 -7.68 -3.09 -24.00
C PRO A 68 -8.38 -3.60 -22.74
N ASN A 69 -7.68 -4.34 -21.87
CA ASN A 69 -8.23 -4.93 -20.66
C ASN A 69 -7.98 -4.11 -19.39
N VAL A 70 -7.39 -2.90 -19.52
CA VAL A 70 -7.19 -2.01 -18.36
C VAL A 70 -8.55 -1.58 -17.80
N GLY A 71 -8.74 -1.82 -16.49
CA GLY A 71 -10.03 -1.60 -15.81
C GLY A 71 -10.86 -2.86 -15.65
N SER A 72 -10.48 -3.98 -16.28
CA SER A 72 -11.08 -5.29 -16.02
C SER A 72 -10.80 -5.73 -14.58
N LYS A 73 -11.73 -6.47 -13.99
CA LYS A 73 -11.60 -7.06 -12.65
C LYS A 73 -11.83 -8.57 -12.73
N HIS A 74 -11.04 -9.31 -11.97
CA HIS A 74 -11.22 -10.74 -11.78
C HIS A 74 -10.90 -11.11 -10.33
N LEU A 75 -11.78 -11.88 -9.69
CA LEU A 75 -11.73 -12.12 -8.26
C LEU A 75 -11.64 -10.79 -7.48
N THR A 76 -11.02 -10.78 -6.33
CA THR A 76 -10.97 -9.61 -5.44
C THR A 76 -10.05 -8.51 -5.95
N HIS A 77 -8.88 -8.86 -6.52
CA HIS A 77 -7.81 -7.88 -6.73
C HIS A 77 -7.21 -7.84 -8.14
N TYR A 78 -7.34 -8.92 -8.94
CA TYR A 78 -6.66 -9.00 -10.24
C TYR A 78 -7.25 -8.04 -11.28
N ALA A 79 -6.38 -7.54 -12.13
CA ALA A 79 -6.76 -6.75 -13.31
C ALA A 79 -7.20 -7.65 -14.47
N GLY A 80 -8.35 -8.31 -14.32
CA GLY A 80 -8.80 -9.32 -15.26
C GLY A 80 -8.17 -10.71 -15.06
N THR A 81 -8.50 -11.66 -15.92
CA THR A 81 -7.91 -13.00 -15.93
C THR A 81 -6.43 -12.97 -16.30
N ALA A 82 -5.70 -14.05 -16.08
CA ALA A 82 -4.31 -14.15 -16.50
C ALA A 82 -4.14 -13.98 -18.02
N GLU A 83 -5.10 -14.51 -18.80
CA GLU A 83 -5.13 -14.40 -20.25
C GLU A 83 -5.34 -12.95 -20.70
N GLU A 84 -6.24 -12.21 -20.07
CA GLU A 84 -6.48 -10.79 -20.37
C GLU A 84 -5.23 -9.95 -20.09
N ARG A 85 -4.61 -10.13 -18.92
CA ARG A 85 -3.37 -9.43 -18.54
C ARG A 85 -2.21 -9.77 -19.47
N LEU A 86 -2.06 -11.05 -19.83
CA LEU A 86 -1.05 -11.51 -20.78
C LEU A 86 -1.31 -10.94 -22.18
N SER A 87 -2.58 -10.87 -22.61
CA SER A 87 -2.93 -10.33 -23.93
C SER A 87 -2.55 -8.87 -24.07
N ASP A 88 -2.77 -8.04 -23.02
CA ASP A 88 -2.36 -6.63 -23.02
C ASP A 88 -0.83 -6.48 -23.07
N LEU A 89 -0.10 -7.30 -22.30
CA LEU A 89 1.36 -7.28 -22.33
C LEU A 89 1.90 -7.68 -23.70
N ARG A 90 1.37 -8.74 -24.28
CA ARG A 90 1.77 -9.21 -25.61
C ARG A 90 1.39 -8.23 -26.72
N TRP A 91 0.20 -7.61 -26.62
CA TRP A 91 -0.16 -6.52 -27.53
C TRP A 91 0.86 -5.40 -27.47
N ALA A 92 1.20 -4.93 -26.26
CA ALA A 92 2.16 -3.86 -26.09
C ALA A 92 3.58 -4.23 -26.56
N LEU A 93 4.01 -5.48 -26.38
CA LEU A 93 5.30 -5.98 -26.89
C LEU A 93 5.32 -6.07 -28.41
N ASN A 94 4.24 -6.54 -29.04
CA ASN A 94 4.22 -6.82 -30.48
C ASN A 94 3.82 -5.62 -31.35
N ASP A 95 3.25 -4.54 -30.81
CA ASP A 95 3.01 -3.30 -31.56
C ASP A 95 4.36 -2.57 -31.78
N PRO A 96 4.87 -2.45 -33.03
CA PRO A 96 6.18 -1.85 -33.31
C PRO A 96 6.24 -0.34 -33.00
N ASP A 97 5.11 0.33 -32.90
CA ASP A 97 5.04 1.75 -32.57
C ASP A 97 5.20 2.03 -31.07
N ILE A 98 4.85 1.07 -30.20
CA ILE A 98 5.02 1.19 -28.75
C ILE A 98 6.51 1.05 -28.40
N LYS A 99 7.05 2.03 -27.67
CA LYS A 99 8.48 2.10 -27.30
C LYS A 99 8.72 1.78 -25.82
N ALA A 100 7.73 2.00 -24.98
CA ALA A 100 7.79 1.65 -23.57
C ALA A 100 6.43 1.14 -23.06
N ILE A 101 6.48 0.37 -22.00
CA ILE A 101 5.34 -0.21 -21.29
C ILE A 101 5.45 0.23 -19.84
N ILE A 102 4.50 1.03 -19.37
CA ILE A 102 4.40 1.41 -17.95
C ILE A 102 3.30 0.56 -17.32
N CYS A 103 3.66 -0.21 -16.30
CA CYS A 103 2.71 -0.98 -15.53
C CYS A 103 1.90 -0.04 -14.63
N GLU A 104 0.58 -0.22 -14.58
CA GLU A 104 -0.32 0.65 -13.80
C GLU A 104 -0.12 0.48 -12.30
N ARG A 105 0.04 -0.77 -11.85
CA ARG A 105 0.13 -1.11 -10.44
C ARG A 105 0.81 -2.46 -10.25
N GLY A 106 1.42 -2.65 -9.06
CA GLY A 106 1.84 -3.95 -8.54
C GLY A 106 0.70 -4.69 -7.84
N GLY A 107 1.03 -5.45 -6.83
CA GLY A 107 0.14 -6.32 -6.08
C GLY A 107 0.57 -7.77 -6.22
N TYR A 108 -0.18 -8.60 -6.95
CA TYR A 108 0.17 -9.99 -7.22
C TYR A 108 -0.38 -10.45 -8.58
N GLY A 109 0.33 -11.38 -9.23
CA GLY A 109 -0.20 -12.09 -10.39
C GLY A 109 0.67 -12.06 -11.64
N THR A 110 1.74 -11.29 -11.72
CA THR A 110 2.67 -11.33 -12.85
C THR A 110 3.38 -12.68 -12.99
N LEU A 111 3.56 -13.42 -11.89
CA LEU A 111 4.09 -14.77 -11.91
C LEU A 111 3.28 -15.73 -12.80
N HIS A 112 1.96 -15.52 -12.91
CA HIS A 112 1.08 -16.32 -13.77
C HIS A 112 1.30 -16.08 -15.28
N LEU A 113 1.98 -14.99 -15.64
CA LEU A 113 2.21 -14.60 -17.04
C LEU A 113 3.49 -15.21 -17.63
N LEU A 114 4.35 -15.77 -16.77
CA LEU A 114 5.65 -16.30 -17.19
C LEU A 114 5.49 -17.46 -18.16
N SER A 115 6.19 -17.38 -19.29
CA SER A 115 6.28 -18.45 -20.26
C SER A 115 7.49 -18.25 -21.19
N ASP A 116 7.99 -19.35 -21.75
CA ASP A 116 9.06 -19.30 -22.76
C ASP A 116 8.68 -18.47 -23.98
N GLN A 117 7.39 -18.46 -24.32
CA GLN A 117 6.90 -17.66 -25.43
C GLN A 117 7.01 -16.17 -25.11
N LEU A 118 6.56 -15.73 -23.94
CA LEU A 118 6.68 -14.35 -23.52
C LEU A 118 8.14 -13.89 -23.47
N GLN A 119 9.04 -14.74 -22.96
CA GLN A 119 10.47 -14.45 -22.93
C GLN A 119 11.05 -14.28 -24.34
N ARG A 120 10.63 -15.11 -25.31
CA ARG A 120 11.02 -14.94 -26.72
C ARG A 120 10.50 -13.64 -27.31
N GLU A 121 9.25 -13.26 -27.02
CA GLU A 121 8.65 -12.02 -27.49
C GLU A 121 9.39 -10.79 -26.92
N MET A 122 9.75 -10.78 -25.64
CA MET A 122 10.59 -9.73 -25.03
C MET A 122 11.94 -9.61 -25.73
N ARG A 123 12.58 -10.75 -26.04
CA ARG A 123 13.90 -10.77 -26.73
C ARG A 123 13.82 -10.21 -28.15
N THR A 124 12.78 -10.54 -28.89
CA THR A 124 12.63 -10.15 -30.30
C THR A 124 12.10 -8.72 -30.47
N SER A 125 11.46 -8.20 -29.43
CA SER A 125 10.90 -6.84 -29.42
C SER A 125 11.30 -6.10 -28.13
N PRO A 126 12.59 -5.74 -27.97
CA PRO A 126 13.08 -5.10 -26.77
C PRO A 126 12.43 -3.73 -26.53
N LYS A 127 11.78 -3.54 -25.40
CA LYS A 127 11.11 -2.30 -24.99
C LYS A 127 11.42 -2.02 -23.51
N TRP A 128 11.30 -0.79 -23.10
CA TRP A 128 11.36 -0.45 -21.69
C TRP A 128 10.09 -0.93 -20.98
N ILE A 129 10.19 -1.89 -20.06
CA ILE A 129 9.14 -2.19 -19.07
C ILE A 129 9.47 -1.43 -17.80
N VAL A 130 8.50 -0.66 -17.30
CA VAL A 130 8.64 0.19 -16.10
C VAL A 130 7.69 -0.26 -15.02
N GLY A 131 8.22 -0.54 -13.83
CA GLY A 131 7.45 -0.89 -12.65
C GLY A 131 8.33 -1.39 -11.51
N TYR A 132 7.70 -1.72 -10.38
CA TYR A 132 8.34 -2.28 -9.19
C TYR A 132 7.35 -3.21 -8.47
N SER A 133 7.66 -3.68 -7.25
CA SER A 133 6.78 -4.62 -6.54
C SER A 133 6.62 -5.93 -7.32
N ASP A 134 5.39 -6.43 -7.52
CA ASP A 134 5.10 -7.63 -8.31
C ASP A 134 5.66 -7.58 -9.75
N VAL A 135 5.84 -6.37 -10.32
CA VAL A 135 6.46 -6.18 -11.65
C VAL A 135 7.93 -6.63 -11.69
N THR A 136 8.59 -6.80 -10.54
CA THR A 136 9.91 -7.44 -10.43
C THR A 136 9.98 -8.77 -11.21
N THR A 137 8.87 -9.53 -11.22
CA THR A 137 8.74 -10.76 -12.02
C THR A 137 8.97 -10.51 -13.52
N LEU A 138 8.35 -9.47 -14.07
CA LEU A 138 8.49 -9.15 -15.50
C LEU A 138 9.88 -8.60 -15.81
N LEU A 139 10.45 -7.76 -14.92
CA LEU A 139 11.80 -7.22 -15.07
C LEU A 139 12.85 -8.35 -15.04
N GLY A 140 12.67 -9.32 -14.13
CA GLY A 140 13.53 -10.49 -14.08
C GLY A 140 13.44 -11.37 -15.34
N MET A 141 12.24 -11.61 -15.87
CA MET A 141 12.05 -12.31 -17.15
C MET A 141 12.68 -11.53 -18.31
N GLU A 142 12.51 -10.22 -18.33
CA GLU A 142 13.07 -9.33 -19.33
C GLU A 142 14.61 -9.41 -19.35
N ASN A 143 15.24 -9.44 -18.17
CA ASN A 143 16.69 -9.62 -18.06
C ASN A 143 17.12 -10.99 -18.58
N CYS A 144 16.38 -12.06 -18.29
CA CYS A 144 16.65 -13.39 -18.87
C CYS A 144 16.39 -13.43 -20.39
N ALA A 145 15.54 -12.57 -20.92
CA ALA A 145 15.38 -12.37 -22.35
C ALA A 145 16.56 -11.58 -22.99
N GLY A 146 17.46 -11.02 -22.18
CA GLY A 146 18.56 -10.19 -22.62
C GLY A 146 18.19 -8.74 -22.90
N VAL A 147 17.22 -8.21 -22.16
CA VAL A 147 16.71 -6.84 -22.29
C VAL A 147 16.74 -6.15 -20.93
N MET A 148 17.07 -4.86 -20.92
CA MET A 148 17.04 -4.02 -19.72
C MET A 148 15.66 -3.47 -19.47
N GLY A 149 15.22 -3.46 -18.18
CA GLY A 149 13.99 -2.83 -17.73
C GLY A 149 14.22 -1.76 -16.68
N ILE A 150 13.18 -1.10 -16.23
CA ILE A 150 13.28 -0.02 -15.23
C ILE A 150 12.47 -0.39 -13.99
N HIS A 151 13.16 -0.64 -12.87
CA HIS A 151 12.54 -0.57 -11.55
C HIS A 151 12.25 0.91 -11.25
N GLY A 152 11.00 1.28 -11.03
CA GLY A 152 10.61 2.68 -10.81
C GLY A 152 9.10 2.86 -10.74
N VAL A 153 8.68 4.12 -10.58
CA VAL A 153 7.27 4.49 -10.39
C VAL A 153 6.36 3.97 -11.50
N MET A 154 5.17 3.51 -11.10
CA MET A 154 4.12 2.96 -11.96
C MET A 154 3.04 4.00 -12.28
N GLY A 155 2.07 3.64 -13.12
CA GLY A 155 0.97 4.50 -13.54
C GLY A 155 0.20 5.11 -12.38
N CYS A 156 -0.12 4.33 -11.34
CA CYS A 156 -0.80 4.82 -10.13
C CYS A 156 0.02 5.89 -9.39
N ASN A 157 1.34 5.71 -9.28
CA ASN A 157 2.22 6.72 -8.67
C ASN A 157 2.28 8.00 -9.52
N ILE A 158 2.42 7.86 -10.85
CA ILE A 158 2.45 8.98 -11.80
C ILE A 158 1.13 9.76 -11.71
N ALA A 159 -0.02 9.07 -11.66
CA ALA A 159 -1.34 9.67 -11.53
C ALA A 159 -1.49 10.43 -10.19
N GLY A 160 -1.15 9.77 -9.08
CA GLY A 160 -1.29 10.34 -7.73
C GLY A 160 -0.34 11.50 -7.46
N ARG A 161 0.87 11.47 -8.02
CA ARG A 161 1.91 12.50 -7.81
C ARG A 161 1.91 13.60 -8.87
N GLY A 162 1.05 13.51 -9.90
CA GLY A 162 0.99 14.50 -10.99
C GLY A 162 2.25 14.56 -11.88
N GLY A 163 3.18 13.63 -11.70
CA GLY A 163 4.37 13.49 -12.56
C GLY A 163 5.48 14.51 -12.35
N ALA A 164 5.42 15.35 -11.33
CA ALA A 164 6.36 16.44 -11.09
C ALA A 164 7.44 16.11 -10.02
N ASP A 165 7.21 15.09 -9.20
CA ASP A 165 8.19 14.68 -8.18
C ASP A 165 9.46 14.09 -8.80
N ILE A 166 10.51 13.98 -7.99
CA ILE A 166 11.84 13.54 -8.45
C ILE A 166 11.81 12.13 -9.04
N SER A 167 11.03 11.20 -8.45
CA SER A 167 10.95 9.83 -8.94
C SER A 167 10.32 9.76 -10.34
N CYS A 168 9.22 10.48 -10.53
CA CYS A 168 8.55 10.60 -11.84
C CYS A 168 9.42 11.30 -12.88
N THR A 169 10.08 12.39 -12.50
CA THR A 169 10.93 13.15 -13.42
C THR A 169 12.16 12.37 -13.87
N LEU A 170 12.75 11.57 -12.96
CA LEU A 170 13.90 10.72 -13.32
C LEU A 170 13.50 9.54 -14.21
N VAL A 171 12.33 8.94 -14.01
CA VAL A 171 11.80 7.92 -14.95
C VAL A 171 11.58 8.53 -16.32
N ARG A 172 10.94 9.71 -16.40
CA ARG A 172 10.77 10.45 -17.67
C ARG A 172 12.11 10.72 -18.36
N ASP A 173 13.08 11.22 -17.60
CA ASP A 173 14.39 11.61 -18.12
C ASP A 173 15.19 10.38 -18.57
N LEU A 174 15.13 9.27 -17.83
CA LEU A 174 15.74 8.00 -18.18
C LEU A 174 15.14 7.44 -19.50
N LEU A 175 13.82 7.45 -19.64
CA LEU A 175 13.15 7.05 -20.88
C LEU A 175 13.62 7.90 -22.08
N LYS A 176 14.03 9.16 -21.85
CA LYS A 176 14.59 10.08 -22.87
C LYS A 176 16.10 9.98 -23.04
N GLY A 177 16.77 9.04 -22.36
CA GLY A 177 18.20 8.80 -22.49
C GLY A 177 19.09 9.61 -21.55
N GLN A 178 18.53 10.25 -20.52
CA GLN A 178 19.30 10.84 -19.42
C GLN A 178 19.48 9.78 -18.32
N VAL A 179 20.60 9.11 -18.33
CA VAL A 179 20.90 7.99 -17.41
C VAL A 179 21.36 8.55 -16.06
N PRO A 180 20.71 8.21 -14.95
CA PRO A 180 21.11 8.71 -13.63
C PRO A 180 22.46 8.12 -13.20
N ARG A 181 23.29 8.94 -12.54
CA ARG A 181 24.43 8.55 -11.73
C ARG A 181 24.16 9.04 -10.32
N TYR A 182 23.97 8.11 -9.41
CA TYR A 182 23.60 8.44 -8.03
C TYR A 182 24.83 8.71 -7.15
N GLU A 183 24.74 9.78 -6.36
CA GLU A 183 25.69 10.10 -5.28
C GLU A 183 24.91 10.11 -3.97
N LEU A 184 25.27 9.19 -3.04
CA LEU A 184 24.58 8.97 -1.77
C LEU A 184 25.46 9.42 -0.60
N PRO A 185 24.86 9.91 0.49
CA PRO A 185 25.59 10.24 1.72
C PRO A 185 26.15 8.98 2.39
N ALA A 186 27.04 9.18 3.36
CA ALA A 186 27.51 8.09 4.21
C ALA A 186 26.36 7.46 5.00
N ASN A 187 26.44 6.13 5.19
CA ASN A 187 25.55 5.37 6.06
C ASN A 187 26.40 4.44 6.94
N ALA A 188 26.13 4.41 8.24
CA ALA A 188 26.90 3.63 9.21
C ALA A 188 26.86 2.11 8.98
N LEU A 189 25.83 1.62 8.30
CA LEU A 189 25.65 0.20 7.97
C LEU A 189 26.33 -0.20 6.65
N ASN A 190 26.87 0.73 5.88
CA ASN A 190 27.58 0.44 4.65
C ASN A 190 28.82 -0.42 4.90
N ILE A 191 29.16 -1.27 3.93
CA ILE A 191 30.44 -1.96 3.86
C ILE A 191 31.23 -1.33 2.69
N PRO A 192 32.37 -0.68 2.96
CA PRO A 192 33.15 -0.04 1.91
C PRO A 192 33.73 -1.05 0.91
N GLY A 193 33.84 -0.61 -0.34
CA GLY A 193 34.42 -1.37 -1.43
C GLY A 193 33.95 -0.87 -2.78
N ARG A 194 34.59 -1.38 -3.85
CA ARG A 194 34.22 -1.06 -5.22
C ARG A 194 34.02 -2.33 -6.02
N ALA A 195 32.92 -2.41 -6.74
CA ALA A 195 32.57 -3.57 -7.55
C ALA A 195 31.84 -3.17 -8.84
N THR A 196 31.90 -4.07 -9.83
CA THR A 196 31.12 -3.99 -11.07
C THR A 196 30.36 -5.28 -11.26
N GLY A 197 29.16 -5.20 -11.85
CA GLY A 197 28.33 -6.37 -12.14
C GLY A 197 27.05 -5.97 -12.86
N ILE A 198 26.25 -6.94 -13.21
CA ILE A 198 24.91 -6.68 -13.75
C ILE A 198 23.93 -6.45 -12.59
N LEU A 199 23.17 -5.37 -12.63
CA LEU A 199 22.17 -5.07 -11.60
C LEU A 199 20.95 -5.98 -11.77
N VAL A 200 20.66 -6.79 -10.74
CA VAL A 200 19.51 -7.71 -10.70
C VAL A 200 18.82 -7.61 -9.34
N GLY A 201 17.58 -8.08 -9.25
CA GLY A 201 16.83 -8.08 -8.00
C GLY A 201 15.52 -7.30 -8.10
N GLY A 202 15.13 -6.62 -7.03
CA GLY A 202 13.88 -5.87 -6.86
C GLY A 202 13.22 -6.19 -5.52
N ASN A 203 11.90 -6.31 -5.49
CA ASN A 203 11.17 -6.75 -4.31
C ASN A 203 11.58 -8.19 -3.94
N LEU A 204 11.98 -8.40 -2.69
CA LEU A 204 12.61 -9.64 -2.25
C LEU A 204 11.64 -10.82 -2.30
N ALA A 205 10.41 -10.65 -1.83
CA ALA A 205 9.38 -11.70 -1.84
C ALA A 205 9.01 -12.12 -3.26
N THR A 206 9.10 -11.19 -4.22
CA THR A 206 8.84 -11.44 -5.64
C THR A 206 10.06 -12.02 -6.36
N PHE A 207 11.28 -11.56 -6.00
CA PHE A 207 12.52 -11.99 -6.66
C PHE A 207 12.95 -13.41 -6.25
N ALA A 208 12.84 -13.78 -4.97
CA ALA A 208 13.31 -15.07 -4.47
C ALA A 208 12.66 -16.28 -5.20
N PRO A 209 11.34 -16.31 -5.49
CA PRO A 209 10.74 -17.38 -6.28
C PRO A 209 11.25 -17.48 -7.72
N LEU A 210 11.70 -16.37 -8.32
CA LEU A 210 12.21 -16.37 -9.70
C LEU A 210 13.51 -17.13 -9.85
N LEU A 211 14.24 -17.38 -8.78
CA LEU A 211 15.48 -18.14 -8.81
C LEU A 211 15.29 -19.58 -9.29
N VAL A 212 14.07 -20.12 -9.19
CA VAL A 212 13.72 -21.42 -9.78
C VAL A 212 13.94 -21.42 -11.30
N THR A 213 13.72 -20.28 -11.97
CA THR A 213 13.83 -20.14 -13.42
C THR A 213 15.06 -19.35 -13.88
N GLN A 214 15.62 -18.49 -13.01
CA GLN A 214 16.69 -17.54 -13.35
C GLN A 214 18.05 -17.92 -12.78
N ALA A 215 18.12 -18.89 -11.87
CA ALA A 215 19.34 -19.23 -11.15
C ALA A 215 20.53 -19.54 -12.09
N GLU A 216 20.30 -20.22 -13.23
CA GLU A 216 21.37 -20.52 -14.17
C GLU A 216 21.95 -19.27 -14.87
N ALA A 217 21.10 -18.33 -15.27
CA ALA A 217 21.55 -17.09 -15.88
C ALA A 217 22.37 -16.24 -14.89
N ILE A 218 21.90 -16.16 -13.65
CA ILE A 218 22.58 -15.47 -12.55
C ILE A 218 23.86 -16.22 -12.13
N ALA A 219 23.84 -17.55 -12.07
CA ALA A 219 24.99 -18.37 -11.65
C ALA A 219 26.27 -18.17 -12.50
N ASN A 220 26.13 -17.70 -13.74
CA ASN A 220 27.23 -17.43 -14.65
C ASN A 220 27.55 -15.94 -14.83
N THR A 221 26.98 -15.06 -14.00
CA THR A 221 27.08 -13.61 -14.12
C THR A 221 27.58 -13.00 -12.81
N ASP A 222 28.55 -12.13 -12.88
CA ASP A 222 28.89 -11.26 -11.75
C ASP A 222 27.79 -10.20 -11.59
N ILE A 223 27.14 -10.17 -10.44
CA ILE A 223 25.97 -9.34 -10.21
C ILE A 223 26.18 -8.32 -9.09
N ILE A 224 25.47 -7.21 -9.22
CA ILE A 224 25.12 -6.31 -8.10
C ILE A 224 23.66 -6.61 -7.76
N LEU A 225 23.40 -7.02 -6.53
CA LEU A 225 22.05 -7.40 -6.09
C LEU A 225 21.35 -6.20 -5.46
N PHE A 226 20.20 -5.81 -6.01
CA PHE A 226 19.30 -4.82 -5.42
C PHE A 226 18.11 -5.49 -4.75
N LEU A 227 17.81 -5.11 -3.51
CA LEU A 227 16.69 -5.65 -2.75
C LEU A 227 15.92 -4.53 -2.03
N GLU A 228 14.60 -4.63 -2.03
CA GLU A 228 13.66 -3.82 -1.25
C GLU A 228 12.50 -4.71 -0.79
N GLU A 229 11.69 -4.29 0.21
CA GLU A 229 10.54 -5.04 0.67
C GLU A 229 9.51 -4.13 1.36
N VAL A 230 8.27 -4.62 1.51
CA VAL A 230 7.18 -3.91 2.20
C VAL A 230 6.29 -4.87 2.99
N GLU A 231 5.89 -4.42 4.19
CA GLU A 231 4.88 -5.10 5.05
C GLU A 231 5.21 -6.57 5.39
N GLU A 232 6.52 -6.91 5.45
CA GLU A 232 6.99 -8.24 5.84
C GLU A 232 7.56 -8.25 7.25
N THR A 233 7.50 -9.42 7.91
CA THR A 233 8.20 -9.62 9.17
C THR A 233 9.68 -9.94 8.95
N TYR A 234 10.54 -9.61 9.90
CA TYR A 234 11.99 -9.88 9.78
C TYR A 234 12.28 -11.38 9.65
N HIS A 235 11.52 -12.27 10.31
CA HIS A 235 11.72 -13.70 10.11
C HIS A 235 11.37 -14.19 8.69
N ASN A 236 10.40 -13.56 8.01
CA ASN A 236 10.11 -13.85 6.61
C ASN A 236 11.21 -13.31 5.69
N ILE A 237 11.68 -12.07 5.93
CA ILE A 237 12.82 -11.50 5.19
C ILE A 237 14.07 -12.37 5.36
N ASP A 238 14.36 -12.84 6.59
CA ASP A 238 15.45 -13.79 6.86
C ASP A 238 15.29 -15.07 6.06
N ARG A 239 14.10 -15.65 6.05
CA ARG A 239 13.79 -16.87 5.27
C ARG A 239 14.02 -16.67 3.78
N LEU A 240 13.51 -15.57 3.22
CA LEU A 240 13.67 -15.23 1.80
C LEU A 240 15.14 -15.00 1.46
N PHE A 241 15.90 -14.30 2.31
CA PHE A 241 17.32 -14.08 2.10
C PHE A 241 18.12 -15.37 2.19
N ASN A 242 17.76 -16.30 3.06
CA ASN A 242 18.36 -17.64 3.11
C ASN A 242 18.06 -18.46 1.84
N ILE A 243 16.93 -18.25 1.15
CA ILE A 243 16.70 -18.83 -0.19
C ILE A 243 17.74 -18.30 -1.18
N LEU A 244 18.04 -16.99 -1.17
CA LEU A 244 19.10 -16.41 -2.02
C LEU A 244 20.46 -17.04 -1.71
N LYS A 245 20.77 -17.25 -0.44
CA LYS A 245 22.02 -17.89 0.00
C LYS A 245 22.09 -19.35 -0.47
N MET A 246 21.05 -20.14 -0.22
CA MET A 246 21.00 -21.57 -0.58
C MET A 246 20.98 -21.80 -2.10
N SER A 247 20.40 -20.89 -2.87
CA SER A 247 20.42 -20.95 -4.34
C SER A 247 21.80 -20.65 -4.94
N GLY A 248 22.75 -20.18 -4.14
CA GLY A 248 24.09 -19.84 -4.59
C GLY A 248 24.22 -18.45 -5.24
N VAL A 249 23.16 -17.66 -5.28
CA VAL A 249 23.17 -16.28 -5.85
C VAL A 249 24.21 -15.41 -5.17
N LEU A 250 24.33 -15.49 -3.83
CA LEU A 250 25.30 -14.69 -3.08
C LEU A 250 26.76 -15.00 -3.46
N ASN A 251 27.06 -16.20 -3.95
CA ASN A 251 28.40 -16.52 -4.43
C ASN A 251 28.79 -15.76 -5.72
N ARG A 252 27.80 -15.20 -6.42
CA ARG A 252 28.00 -14.41 -7.65
C ARG A 252 27.87 -12.91 -7.40
N CYS A 253 27.39 -12.51 -6.21
CA CYS A 253 27.32 -11.12 -5.83
C CYS A 253 28.70 -10.50 -5.71
N LYS A 254 28.90 -9.38 -6.39
CA LYS A 254 30.07 -8.50 -6.26
C LYS A 254 29.77 -7.31 -5.37
N GLY A 255 28.51 -7.02 -5.10
CA GLY A 255 28.05 -5.98 -4.20
C GLY A 255 26.53 -6.05 -4.03
N VAL A 256 26.04 -5.42 -2.97
CA VAL A 256 24.62 -5.38 -2.63
C VAL A 256 24.18 -3.94 -2.44
N VAL A 257 22.97 -3.61 -2.94
CA VAL A 257 22.27 -2.35 -2.74
C VAL A 257 20.96 -2.66 -2.03
N LEU A 258 20.77 -2.16 -0.82
CA LEU A 258 19.52 -2.26 -0.07
C LEU A 258 18.72 -0.97 -0.26
N GLY A 259 17.51 -1.13 -0.77
CA GLY A 259 16.50 -0.10 -0.88
C GLY A 259 15.70 0.10 0.40
N GLY A 260 14.45 0.54 0.29
CA GLY A 260 13.53 0.66 1.41
C GLY A 260 13.02 -0.71 1.88
N PHE A 261 12.95 -0.88 3.20
CA PHE A 261 12.22 -1.96 3.86
C PHE A 261 11.11 -1.33 4.67
N THR A 262 10.02 -1.00 3.97
CA THR A 262 8.95 -0.14 4.46
C THR A 262 7.93 -0.95 5.26
N ASP A 263 7.52 -0.45 6.43
CA ASP A 263 6.52 -1.07 7.29
C ASP A 263 6.80 -2.55 7.63
N CYS A 264 8.08 -2.94 7.69
CA CYS A 264 8.53 -4.27 8.08
C CYS A 264 8.59 -4.40 9.61
N GLU A 265 7.97 -5.47 10.15
CA GLU A 265 7.88 -5.70 11.60
C GLU A 265 9.13 -6.43 12.12
N ASP A 266 9.82 -5.82 13.11
CA ASP A 266 10.97 -6.44 13.78
C ASP A 266 10.54 -7.43 14.88
N ASP A 267 10.17 -8.62 14.49
CA ASP A 267 9.82 -9.73 15.38
C ASP A 267 11.04 -10.55 15.85
N LEU A 268 12.26 -10.15 15.45
CA LEU A 268 13.51 -10.81 15.82
C LEU A 268 14.45 -9.94 16.68
N GLY A 269 14.20 -8.63 16.80
CA GLY A 269 14.96 -7.71 17.64
C GLY A 269 16.28 -7.21 17.04
N TYR A 270 16.40 -7.13 15.72
CA TYR A 270 17.60 -6.62 15.03
C TYR A 270 17.68 -5.09 14.97
N GLY A 271 16.58 -4.38 15.23
CA GLY A 271 16.47 -2.92 15.13
C GLY A 271 16.34 -2.37 13.72
N SER A 272 16.91 -3.01 12.70
CA SER A 272 16.64 -2.73 11.29
C SER A 272 16.95 -3.93 10.41
N VAL A 273 16.27 -4.00 9.24
CA VAL A 273 16.52 -5.06 8.24
C VAL A 273 17.95 -4.98 7.71
N GLU A 274 18.47 -3.76 7.50
CA GLU A 274 19.82 -3.55 7.01
C GLU A 274 20.86 -4.08 8.00
N ALA A 275 20.65 -3.91 9.31
CA ALA A 275 21.52 -4.47 10.35
C ALA A 275 21.49 -6.01 10.35
N MET A 276 20.32 -6.61 10.12
CA MET A 276 20.15 -8.05 9.97
C MET A 276 20.87 -8.55 8.71
N LEU A 277 20.57 -8.01 7.54
CA LEU A 277 21.13 -8.47 6.27
C LEU A 277 22.63 -8.24 6.16
N ARG A 278 23.17 -7.17 6.77
CA ARG A 278 24.61 -6.92 6.84
C ARG A 278 25.38 -8.11 7.40
N GLN A 279 24.86 -8.80 8.44
CA GLN A 279 25.52 -9.96 9.05
C GLN A 279 25.68 -11.13 8.06
N TYR A 280 24.75 -11.28 7.11
CA TYR A 280 24.83 -12.28 6.05
C TYR A 280 25.79 -11.89 4.92
N ILE A 281 25.95 -10.60 4.65
CA ILE A 281 26.72 -10.06 3.52
C ILE A 281 28.20 -9.90 3.89
N GLU A 282 28.49 -9.49 5.12
CA GLU A 282 29.85 -9.22 5.61
C GLU A 282 30.85 -10.35 5.36
N PRO A 283 30.50 -11.66 5.53
CA PRO A 283 31.43 -12.77 5.24
C PRO A 283 31.88 -12.89 3.78
N TYR A 284 31.16 -12.29 2.84
CA TYR A 284 31.51 -12.34 1.42
C TYR A 284 32.55 -11.28 1.01
N ASN A 285 32.90 -10.32 1.90
CA ASN A 285 33.84 -9.22 1.63
C ASN A 285 33.51 -8.43 0.37
N ILE A 286 32.24 -8.12 0.17
CA ILE A 286 31.70 -7.33 -0.95
C ILE A 286 31.14 -6.00 -0.44
N PRO A 287 31.11 -4.91 -1.24
CA PRO A 287 30.50 -3.66 -0.85
C PRO A 287 29.00 -3.83 -0.62
N LEU A 288 28.53 -3.17 0.44
CA LEU A 288 27.12 -3.04 0.79
C LEU A 288 26.75 -1.56 0.85
N LEU A 289 25.74 -1.17 0.08
CA LEU A 289 25.09 0.13 0.14
C LEU A 289 23.73 0.00 0.79
N CYS A 290 23.50 0.64 1.92
CA CYS A 290 22.22 0.70 2.64
C CYS A 290 21.51 2.04 2.41
N GLY A 291 20.17 1.99 2.40
CA GLY A 291 19.32 3.17 2.32
C GLY A 291 19.29 3.81 0.93
N PHE A 292 19.39 3.02 -0.14
CA PHE A 292 19.14 3.53 -1.48
C PHE A 292 17.64 3.88 -1.60
N PRO A 293 17.26 5.14 -1.99
CA PRO A 293 15.87 5.56 -1.96
C PRO A 293 15.08 5.00 -3.16
N ALA A 294 14.81 3.70 -3.13
CA ALA A 294 13.98 2.98 -4.09
C ALA A 294 13.21 1.84 -3.39
N GLY A 295 12.04 1.50 -3.92
CA GLY A 295 11.11 0.51 -3.39
C GLY A 295 9.76 1.10 -3.05
N HIS A 296 9.12 0.59 -1.99
CA HIS A 296 7.80 1.04 -1.54
C HIS A 296 7.83 2.30 -0.67
N GLU A 297 8.88 3.07 -0.78
CA GLU A 297 9.03 4.35 -0.10
C GLU A 297 8.38 5.52 -0.86
N LYS A 298 8.23 6.65 -0.16
CA LYS A 298 7.78 7.91 -0.77
C LYS A 298 8.66 8.34 -1.95
N MET A 299 9.96 8.10 -1.87
CA MET A 299 10.90 8.27 -2.97
C MET A 299 11.24 6.90 -3.56
N ASN A 300 11.02 6.73 -4.86
CA ASN A 300 11.36 5.51 -5.59
C ASN A 300 12.15 5.90 -6.84
N LEU A 301 13.46 6.08 -6.66
CA LEU A 301 14.36 6.48 -7.74
C LEU A 301 14.57 5.33 -8.73
N PRO A 302 14.55 5.57 -10.04
CA PRO A 302 14.64 4.51 -11.03
C PRO A 302 15.99 3.82 -11.05
N LEU A 303 15.96 2.48 -11.15
CA LEU A 303 17.12 1.64 -11.38
C LEU A 303 16.96 0.89 -12.70
N VAL A 304 18.03 0.80 -13.49
CA VAL A 304 18.02 0.06 -14.76
C VAL A 304 18.42 -1.39 -14.47
N MET A 305 17.44 -2.26 -14.40
CA MET A 305 17.63 -3.69 -14.15
C MET A 305 18.21 -4.38 -15.40
N GLY A 306 19.18 -5.26 -15.20
CA GLY A 306 19.92 -5.89 -16.29
C GLY A 306 21.07 -5.02 -16.84
N ALA A 307 21.26 -3.82 -16.35
CA ALA A 307 22.37 -2.96 -16.75
C ALA A 307 23.70 -3.34 -16.08
N PRO A 308 24.84 -3.24 -16.76
CA PRO A 308 26.14 -3.21 -16.10
C PRO A 308 26.25 -1.94 -15.25
N VAL A 309 26.68 -2.12 -13.99
CA VAL A 309 26.81 -1.02 -13.03
C VAL A 309 28.13 -1.06 -12.30
N THR A 310 28.60 0.11 -11.89
CA THR A 310 29.70 0.28 -10.95
C THR A 310 29.13 0.81 -9.62
N LEU A 311 29.31 0.04 -8.55
CA LEU A 311 29.05 0.39 -7.16
C LEU A 311 30.37 0.75 -6.47
N ASP A 312 30.48 1.97 -5.94
CA ASP A 312 31.65 2.45 -5.20
C ASP A 312 31.19 3.01 -3.84
N VAL A 313 31.40 2.23 -2.79
CA VAL A 313 31.02 2.58 -1.40
C VAL A 313 32.26 3.00 -0.63
N ARG A 314 32.26 4.21 -0.08
CA ARG A 314 33.35 4.82 0.69
C ARG A 314 32.87 5.25 2.07
N ALA A 315 33.81 5.63 2.92
CA ALA A 315 33.47 6.09 4.26
C ALA A 315 32.65 7.40 4.27
N ASP A 316 32.81 8.23 3.25
CA ASP A 316 32.16 9.56 3.12
C ASP A 316 30.89 9.53 2.23
N GLY A 317 30.55 8.40 1.66
CA GLY A 317 29.38 8.24 0.80
C GLY A 317 29.50 7.11 -0.21
N ALA A 318 28.58 7.04 -1.14
CA ALA A 318 28.60 6.02 -2.19
C ALA A 318 28.19 6.57 -3.55
N THR A 319 28.61 5.88 -4.61
CA THR A 319 28.10 6.14 -5.98
C THR A 319 27.60 4.85 -6.62
N LEU A 320 26.50 4.97 -7.35
CA LEU A 320 25.99 3.94 -8.24
C LEU A 320 25.92 4.51 -9.67
N THR A 321 26.64 3.93 -10.61
CA THR A 321 26.76 4.38 -11.98
C THR A 321 26.33 3.27 -12.94
N PHE A 322 25.48 3.58 -13.91
CA PHE A 322 25.07 2.66 -14.98
C PHE A 322 26.00 2.84 -16.20
N ASP A 323 26.64 1.76 -16.63
CA ASP A 323 27.56 1.75 -17.77
C ASP A 323 26.80 1.39 -19.07
N ILE A 324 25.83 2.22 -19.43
CA ILE A 324 24.97 2.07 -20.61
C ILE A 324 25.02 3.33 -21.48
N SER A 325 24.53 3.20 -22.73
CA SER A 325 24.40 4.34 -23.64
C SER A 325 23.44 5.40 -23.07
N GLY A 326 23.67 6.66 -23.41
CA GLY A 326 22.87 7.79 -22.96
C GLY A 326 23.73 8.90 -22.34
N THR A 327 23.10 9.99 -21.96
CA THR A 327 23.76 11.10 -21.29
C THR A 327 23.71 10.92 -19.78
N GLN A 328 24.86 10.87 -19.12
CA GLN A 328 24.93 10.75 -17.66
C GLN A 328 24.36 12.01 -16.98
N LYS A 329 23.46 11.81 -16.02
CA LYS A 329 22.89 12.87 -15.17
C LYS A 329 23.21 12.58 -13.71
N THR A 330 24.05 13.39 -13.10
CA THR A 330 24.34 13.24 -11.66
C THR A 330 23.12 13.59 -10.81
N VAL A 331 22.77 12.69 -9.91
CA VAL A 331 21.67 12.83 -8.94
C VAL A 331 22.26 12.69 -7.55
N ARG A 332 22.37 13.80 -6.82
CA ARG A 332 22.77 13.79 -5.41
C ARG A 332 21.54 13.51 -4.56
N THR A 333 21.55 12.41 -3.82
CA THR A 333 20.39 12.04 -2.99
C THR A 333 20.36 12.81 -1.68
N ALA A 334 21.51 13.27 -1.17
CA ALA A 334 21.57 14.17 -0.02
C ALA A 334 20.80 15.48 -0.31
N GLY A 335 19.79 15.75 0.50
CA GLY A 335 18.98 16.96 0.38
C GLY A 335 17.92 16.90 -0.74
N LEU A 336 17.75 15.76 -1.43
CA LEU A 336 16.53 15.55 -2.20
C LEU A 336 15.37 15.63 -1.22
N LYS A 337 14.45 16.55 -1.48
CA LYS A 337 13.18 16.53 -0.78
C LYS A 337 12.47 15.25 -1.21
N THR A 338 12.20 14.38 -0.24
CA THR A 338 11.18 13.35 -0.38
C THR A 338 10.00 14.04 -1.04
N PRO A 339 9.37 13.44 -2.08
CA PRO A 339 8.11 13.97 -2.58
C PRO A 339 7.27 14.25 -1.34
N GLU A 340 6.92 15.50 -1.13
CA GLU A 340 6.20 15.85 0.09
C GLU A 340 5.06 14.84 0.20
N SER A 341 5.16 13.89 1.14
CA SER A 341 3.94 13.58 1.87
C SER A 341 3.36 14.95 2.09
N ARG A 342 2.10 15.21 1.74
CA ARG A 342 1.36 16.38 2.20
C ARG A 342 2.02 16.86 3.47
N PRO A 343 2.36 18.15 3.64
CA PRO A 343 3.28 18.65 4.67
C PRO A 343 3.00 17.87 5.94
N GLU A 344 4.04 17.38 6.64
CA GLU A 344 3.89 16.55 7.84
C GLU A 344 2.73 17.14 8.58
N GLU A 345 1.58 16.44 8.53
CA GLU A 345 0.32 17.04 8.94
C GLU A 345 0.56 17.39 10.38
N ASP A 346 0.42 18.65 10.74
CA ASP A 346 0.77 19.16 12.05
C ASP A 346 -0.05 18.42 13.12
N VAL A 347 0.48 17.29 13.57
CA VAL A 347 -0.11 16.46 14.62
C VAL A 347 -0.01 17.11 16.01
N SER A 348 0.66 18.27 16.12
CA SER A 348 0.80 18.98 17.39
C SER A 348 -0.52 19.39 18.02
N GLN A 349 -1.58 19.46 17.22
CA GLN A 349 -2.94 19.74 17.70
C GLN A 349 -3.72 18.47 18.09
N PHE A 350 -3.12 17.27 17.96
CA PHE A 350 -3.72 16.02 18.37
C PHE A 350 -3.11 15.51 19.69
N VAL A 351 -3.90 14.70 20.39
CA VAL A 351 -3.49 14.00 21.61
C VAL A 351 -4.04 12.58 21.58
N ASN A 352 -3.38 11.66 22.28
CA ASN A 352 -4.00 10.38 22.58
C ASN A 352 -5.16 10.63 23.56
N ILE A 353 -6.31 10.03 23.31
CA ILE A 353 -7.49 10.21 24.19
C ILE A 353 -7.17 9.80 25.63
N THR A 354 -6.41 8.72 25.82
CA THR A 354 -6.05 8.21 27.15
C THR A 354 -5.15 9.14 27.96
N ASP A 355 -4.43 10.08 27.32
CA ASP A 355 -3.63 11.07 28.03
C ASP A 355 -4.50 12.15 28.67
N VAL A 356 -5.69 12.42 28.12
CA VAL A 356 -6.65 13.44 28.58
C VAL A 356 -7.81 12.81 29.34
N VAL A 357 -8.27 11.65 28.92
CA VAL A 357 -9.35 10.85 29.51
C VAL A 357 -8.80 9.48 29.93
N PRO A 358 -8.04 9.40 31.03
CA PRO A 358 -7.33 8.17 31.42
C PRO A 358 -8.28 7.01 31.77
N ASP A 359 -9.54 7.31 32.10
CA ASP A 359 -10.56 6.33 32.41
C ASP A 359 -11.27 5.76 31.16
N ALA A 360 -10.97 6.26 29.96
CA ALA A 360 -11.54 5.77 28.72
C ALA A 360 -11.10 4.31 28.45
N ILE A 361 -12.06 3.50 28.04
CA ILE A 361 -11.80 2.12 27.58
C ILE A 361 -11.71 2.15 26.08
N LEU A 362 -10.62 1.61 25.51
CA LEU A 362 -10.43 1.55 24.06
C LEU A 362 -10.79 0.15 23.55
N GLU A 363 -11.70 0.09 22.59
CA GLU A 363 -12.00 -1.09 21.79
C GLU A 363 -11.98 -0.69 20.31
N ILE A 364 -10.79 -0.40 19.80
CA ILE A 364 -10.64 0.16 18.45
C ILE A 364 -10.97 -0.88 17.40
N ARG A 365 -12.19 -0.77 16.85
CA ARG A 365 -12.78 -1.77 15.95
C ARG A 365 -12.00 -1.90 14.65
N TYR A 366 -11.49 -0.81 14.12
CA TYR A 366 -10.80 -0.79 12.85
C TYR A 366 -9.32 -1.24 12.92
N TYR A 367 -8.76 -1.32 14.12
CA TYR A 367 -7.50 -2.03 14.34
C TYR A 367 -7.68 -3.55 14.36
N SER A 368 -8.83 -4.03 14.79
CA SER A 368 -9.17 -5.47 14.83
C SER A 368 -9.80 -5.94 13.51
N THR A 369 -10.05 -7.25 13.40
CA THR A 369 -10.81 -7.84 12.29
C THR A 369 -12.33 -7.86 12.55
N TYR A 370 -12.79 -7.49 13.76
CA TYR A 370 -14.20 -7.44 14.11
C TYR A 370 -14.80 -6.08 13.75
N ASN A 371 -14.94 -5.83 12.46
CA ASN A 371 -15.58 -4.66 11.86
C ASN A 371 -16.33 -5.11 10.60
N PHE A 372 -17.07 -4.23 9.96
CA PHE A 372 -17.92 -4.58 8.82
C PHE A 372 -17.14 -5.01 7.55
N VAL A 373 -15.84 -4.74 7.49
CA VAL A 373 -14.94 -5.19 6.41
C VAL A 373 -14.40 -6.59 6.67
N GLY A 374 -14.18 -6.96 7.96
CA GLY A 374 -13.65 -8.27 8.35
C GLY A 374 -12.12 -8.36 8.36
N GLN A 375 -11.43 -7.24 8.24
CA GLN A 375 -9.97 -7.17 8.29
C GLN A 375 -9.52 -5.84 8.92
N ARG A 376 -8.25 -5.75 9.34
CA ARG A 376 -7.69 -4.48 9.84
C ARG A 376 -7.78 -3.42 8.76
N ILE A 377 -8.20 -2.24 9.14
CA ILE A 377 -8.39 -1.12 8.21
C ILE A 377 -7.07 -0.38 8.02
N ASP A 378 -6.81 0.03 6.77
CA ASP A 378 -5.62 0.78 6.41
C ASP A 378 -5.43 2.02 7.30
N GLY A 379 -4.21 2.24 7.76
CA GLY A 379 -3.87 3.38 8.61
C GLY A 379 -3.97 3.13 10.11
N TYR A 380 -4.57 2.03 10.59
CA TYR A 380 -4.60 1.68 12.01
C TYR A 380 -3.38 0.82 12.36
N GLN A 381 -2.32 1.46 12.85
CA GLN A 381 -1.06 0.79 13.21
C GLN A 381 -1.05 0.29 14.67
N GLN A 382 -1.80 0.95 15.56
CA GLN A 382 -1.92 0.57 16.97
C GLN A 382 -3.38 0.65 17.45
N PRO A 383 -3.77 -0.12 18.50
CA PRO A 383 -5.11 -0.09 19.08
C PRO A 383 -5.31 1.14 19.99
N THR A 384 -5.03 2.32 19.47
CA THR A 384 -5.12 3.60 20.18
C THR A 384 -6.16 4.51 19.54
N ALA A 385 -6.58 5.54 20.26
CA ALA A 385 -7.50 6.56 19.79
C ALA A 385 -6.89 7.95 19.98
N MET A 386 -6.95 8.76 18.94
CA MET A 386 -6.45 10.13 18.93
C MET A 386 -7.55 11.09 18.51
N MET A 387 -7.48 12.31 18.97
CA MET A 387 -8.34 13.39 18.50
C MET A 387 -7.68 14.76 18.71
N THR A 388 -8.27 15.83 18.17
CA THR A 388 -7.79 17.18 18.43
C THR A 388 -7.85 17.51 19.91
N LYS A 389 -6.88 18.26 20.42
CA LYS A 389 -6.82 18.69 21.85
C LYS A 389 -8.16 19.27 22.31
N ARG A 390 -8.74 20.17 21.50
CA ARG A 390 -10.01 20.81 21.82
C ARG A 390 -11.16 19.80 21.97
N ALA A 391 -11.21 18.80 21.11
CA ALA A 391 -12.24 17.75 21.20
C ALA A 391 -11.97 16.82 22.39
N ALA A 392 -10.70 16.52 22.71
CA ALA A 392 -10.32 15.74 23.87
C ALA A 392 -10.67 16.43 25.20
N ASP A 393 -10.48 17.76 25.29
CA ASP A 393 -10.90 18.55 26.45
C ASP A 393 -12.41 18.50 26.66
N SER A 394 -13.19 18.61 25.59
CA SER A 394 -14.65 18.47 25.63
C SER A 394 -15.05 17.04 26.03
N LEU A 395 -14.37 16.02 25.49
CA LEU A 395 -14.63 14.61 25.84
C LEU A 395 -14.29 14.31 27.30
N LYS A 396 -13.26 14.95 27.86
CA LYS A 396 -12.94 14.87 29.28
C LYS A 396 -14.10 15.36 30.15
N ALA A 397 -14.71 16.48 29.79
CA ALA A 397 -15.85 17.00 30.51
C ALA A 397 -17.08 16.04 30.42
N VAL A 398 -17.29 15.40 29.26
CA VAL A 398 -18.29 14.32 29.13
C VAL A 398 -17.97 13.17 30.08
N SER A 399 -16.70 12.70 30.10
CA SER A 399 -16.26 11.62 30.99
C SER A 399 -16.52 11.96 32.45
N ASP A 400 -16.17 13.18 32.89
CA ASP A 400 -16.37 13.63 34.26
C ASP A 400 -17.86 13.64 34.67
N ASP A 401 -18.76 13.93 33.73
CA ASP A 401 -20.20 13.90 34.01
C ASP A 401 -20.76 12.48 34.09
N VAL A 402 -20.41 11.61 33.14
CA VAL A 402 -20.93 10.22 33.15
C VAL A 402 -20.30 9.38 34.28
N MET A 403 -19.07 9.71 34.71
CA MET A 403 -18.43 9.10 35.87
C MET A 403 -19.22 9.32 37.16
N LYS A 404 -19.81 10.50 37.36
CA LYS A 404 -20.70 10.78 38.52
C LYS A 404 -21.97 9.95 38.49
N MET A 405 -22.36 9.46 37.32
CA MET A 405 -23.50 8.59 37.09
C MET A 405 -23.16 7.09 37.20
N GLY A 406 -21.89 6.74 37.40
CA GLY A 406 -21.39 5.37 37.47
C GLY A 406 -20.96 4.76 36.15
N TYR A 407 -20.73 5.58 35.11
CA TYR A 407 -20.32 5.11 33.80
C TYR A 407 -18.92 5.58 33.43
N ARG A 408 -18.23 4.81 32.58
CA ARG A 408 -17.02 5.21 31.85
C ARG A 408 -17.34 5.29 30.37
N LEU A 409 -16.53 6.06 29.64
CA LEU A 409 -16.61 6.09 28.19
C LEU A 409 -15.86 4.88 27.59
N LYS A 410 -16.46 4.23 26.60
CA LYS A 410 -15.85 3.18 25.81
C LYS A 410 -15.80 3.63 24.35
N ILE A 411 -14.60 3.72 23.79
CA ILE A 411 -14.31 4.31 22.47
C ILE A 411 -14.14 3.18 21.46
N TYR A 412 -14.87 3.26 20.34
CA TYR A 412 -14.77 2.35 19.21
C TYR A 412 -13.90 2.91 18.10
N ASP A 413 -13.99 4.23 17.84
CA ASP A 413 -13.18 4.96 16.89
C ASP A 413 -13.12 6.45 17.26
N ALA A 414 -12.08 7.15 16.77
CA ALA A 414 -11.96 8.58 16.94
C ALA A 414 -11.38 9.21 15.66
N TYR A 415 -10.14 9.72 15.67
CA TYR A 415 -9.52 10.11 14.42
C TYR A 415 -9.37 8.90 13.49
N ARG A 416 -9.82 9.04 12.25
CA ARG A 416 -9.76 8.04 11.19
C ARG A 416 -9.05 8.65 9.99
N PRO A 417 -7.89 8.16 9.57
CA PRO A 417 -7.15 8.72 8.44
C PRO A 417 -7.91 8.57 7.12
N GLN A 418 -7.65 9.42 6.13
CA GLN A 418 -8.30 9.34 4.83
C GLN A 418 -8.05 7.99 4.15
N MET A 419 -6.87 7.37 4.34
CA MET A 419 -6.58 6.03 3.81
C MET A 419 -7.54 4.95 4.34
N ALA A 420 -8.03 5.09 5.57
CA ALA A 420 -9.05 4.20 6.13
C ALA A 420 -10.41 4.39 5.44
N VAL A 421 -10.81 5.64 5.21
CA VAL A 421 -12.03 5.98 4.46
C VAL A 421 -11.92 5.44 3.03
N ASP A 422 -10.78 5.58 2.39
CA ASP A 422 -10.52 5.04 1.05
C ASP A 422 -10.57 3.49 1.04
N HIS A 423 -10.18 2.84 2.15
CA HIS A 423 -10.35 1.38 2.31
C HIS A 423 -11.84 1.02 2.35
N PHE A 424 -12.67 1.72 3.11
CA PHE A 424 -14.12 1.50 3.14
C PHE A 424 -14.76 1.68 1.76
N VAL A 425 -14.34 2.71 1.02
CA VAL A 425 -14.80 2.96 -0.36
C VAL A 425 -14.42 1.79 -1.28
N ARG A 426 -13.18 1.31 -1.18
CA ARG A 426 -12.73 0.14 -1.97
C ARG A 426 -13.50 -1.12 -1.62
N TRP A 427 -13.68 -1.38 -0.31
CA TRP A 427 -14.46 -2.52 0.16
C TRP A 427 -15.92 -2.44 -0.28
N ALA A 428 -16.57 -1.29 -0.16
CA ALA A 428 -17.97 -1.11 -0.58
C ALA A 428 -18.16 -1.31 -2.09
N ALA A 429 -17.15 -0.98 -2.89
CA ALA A 429 -17.16 -1.22 -4.34
C ALA A 429 -16.98 -2.71 -4.71
N ASP A 430 -16.45 -3.53 -3.81
CA ASP A 430 -16.31 -4.98 -3.98
C ASP A 430 -17.58 -5.71 -3.52
N ILE A 431 -18.61 -5.68 -4.36
CA ILE A 431 -19.94 -6.23 -4.03
C ILE A 431 -19.90 -7.72 -3.62
N PRO A 432 -19.06 -8.61 -4.21
CA PRO A 432 -18.96 -10.00 -3.79
C PRO A 432 -18.44 -10.23 -2.36
N ASP A 433 -17.63 -9.30 -1.82
CA ASP A 433 -17.12 -9.41 -0.45
C ASP A 433 -18.25 -9.13 0.56
N THR A 434 -18.85 -10.18 1.07
CA THR A 434 -19.96 -10.13 2.04
C THR A 434 -19.64 -10.89 3.32
N MET A 435 -18.37 -11.09 3.63
CA MET A 435 -17.91 -11.92 4.76
C MET A 435 -18.57 -11.52 6.09
N MET A 436 -18.70 -10.23 6.36
CA MET A 436 -19.24 -9.71 7.61
C MET A 436 -20.71 -9.29 7.52
N ARG A 437 -21.38 -9.56 6.40
CA ARG A 437 -22.77 -9.17 6.15
C ARG A 437 -23.72 -9.59 7.26
N GLN A 438 -23.64 -10.83 7.72
CA GLN A 438 -24.54 -11.37 8.74
C GLN A 438 -24.45 -10.61 10.07
N TYR A 439 -23.29 -10.03 10.37
CA TYR A 439 -23.00 -9.37 11.65
C TYR A 439 -23.30 -7.87 11.65
N PHE A 440 -23.18 -7.21 10.49
CA PHE A 440 -23.25 -5.74 10.40
C PHE A 440 -24.32 -5.21 9.46
N TYR A 441 -24.66 -5.92 8.35
CA TYR A 441 -25.59 -5.41 7.33
C TYR A 441 -26.45 -6.51 6.69
N PRO A 442 -27.11 -7.39 7.48
CA PRO A 442 -27.83 -8.55 6.92
C PRO A 442 -28.98 -8.16 6.00
N GLU A 443 -29.57 -6.98 6.23
CA GLU A 443 -30.78 -6.50 5.55
C GLU A 443 -30.48 -5.46 4.47
N VAL A 444 -29.24 -4.94 4.43
CA VAL A 444 -28.84 -3.93 3.45
C VAL A 444 -28.10 -4.59 2.30
N ASP A 445 -28.45 -4.23 1.08
CA ASP A 445 -27.66 -4.62 -0.10
C ASP A 445 -26.38 -3.77 -0.13
N LYS A 446 -25.25 -4.42 -0.23
CA LYS A 446 -23.94 -3.75 -0.25
C LYS A 446 -23.80 -2.69 -1.34
N SER A 447 -24.49 -2.87 -2.48
CA SER A 447 -24.52 -1.91 -3.58
C SER A 447 -25.19 -0.56 -3.19
N LEU A 448 -26.01 -0.55 -2.15
CA LEU A 448 -26.77 0.62 -1.70
C LEU A 448 -26.09 1.40 -0.54
N LEU A 449 -24.94 0.94 -0.04
CA LEU A 449 -24.28 1.51 1.13
C LEU A 449 -23.91 2.99 0.95
N PHE A 450 -23.53 3.39 -0.27
CA PHE A 450 -23.28 4.80 -0.61
C PHE A 450 -24.57 5.60 -0.69
N ASP A 451 -25.58 5.08 -1.36
CA ASP A 451 -26.86 5.78 -1.59
C ASP A 451 -27.63 5.98 -0.29
N GLN A 452 -27.46 5.06 0.66
CA GLN A 452 -28.09 5.11 1.99
C GLN A 452 -27.24 5.84 3.04
N GLY A 453 -26.06 6.35 2.67
CA GLY A 453 -25.23 7.18 3.55
C GLY A 453 -24.36 6.42 4.55
N TYR A 454 -24.35 5.08 4.55
CA TYR A 454 -23.50 4.28 5.47
C TYR A 454 -22.02 4.36 5.14
N ILE A 455 -21.67 4.55 3.87
CA ILE A 455 -20.29 4.75 3.42
C ILE A 455 -20.18 6.06 2.65
N ALA A 456 -19.22 6.89 3.01
CA ALA A 456 -18.95 8.17 2.36
C ALA A 456 -17.47 8.30 1.98
N ALA A 457 -17.17 9.00 0.90
CA ALA A 457 -15.80 9.28 0.46
C ALA A 457 -15.06 10.32 1.33
N LYS A 458 -15.76 10.96 2.26
CA LYS A 458 -15.25 11.91 3.25
C LYS A 458 -15.91 11.66 4.59
N SER A 459 -15.14 11.64 5.66
CA SER A 459 -15.63 11.37 7.01
C SER A 459 -15.35 12.55 7.95
N GLY A 460 -16.26 12.78 8.91
CA GLY A 460 -16.04 13.68 10.03
C GLY A 460 -14.82 13.28 10.87
N HIS A 461 -14.61 12.00 11.06
CA HIS A 461 -13.49 11.43 11.79
C HIS A 461 -12.12 11.85 11.24
N THR A 462 -12.02 11.99 9.92
CA THR A 462 -10.78 12.39 9.24
C THR A 462 -10.35 13.83 9.59
N ARG A 463 -11.24 14.64 10.14
CA ARG A 463 -10.94 15.98 10.64
C ARG A 463 -10.48 16.02 12.09
N GLY A 464 -10.47 14.85 12.76
CA GLY A 464 -9.88 14.66 14.09
C GLY A 464 -10.73 15.14 15.27
N SER A 465 -11.99 15.51 15.06
CA SER A 465 -12.87 16.01 16.14
C SER A 465 -14.19 15.24 16.26
N THR A 466 -14.21 14.03 15.72
CA THR A 466 -15.34 13.10 15.78
C THR A 466 -14.95 11.86 16.56
N VAL A 467 -15.88 11.28 17.29
CA VAL A 467 -15.69 10.08 18.11
C VAL A 467 -16.94 9.19 18.05
N ASP A 468 -16.71 7.89 17.93
CA ASP A 468 -17.70 6.82 18.06
C ASP A 468 -17.52 6.12 19.41
N LEU A 469 -18.56 6.14 20.25
CA LEU A 469 -18.42 5.69 21.63
C LEU A 469 -19.74 5.17 22.22
N THR A 470 -19.60 4.48 23.36
CA THR A 470 -20.70 4.04 24.20
C THR A 470 -20.37 4.24 25.68
N LEU A 471 -21.30 3.85 26.57
CA LEU A 471 -21.12 3.83 28.01
C LEU A 471 -20.71 2.43 28.49
N PHE A 472 -19.88 2.41 29.51
CA PHE A 472 -19.49 1.19 30.24
C PHE A 472 -19.89 1.34 31.70
N ASP A 473 -20.75 0.46 32.19
CA ASP A 473 -21.26 0.46 33.57
C ASP A 473 -20.21 -0.06 34.53
N MET A 474 -19.83 0.76 35.52
CA MET A 474 -18.78 0.46 36.48
C MET A 474 -19.20 -0.57 37.53
N ALA A 475 -20.50 -0.70 37.80
CA ALA A 475 -21.00 -1.62 38.79
C ALA A 475 -21.11 -3.04 38.26
N THR A 476 -21.48 -3.18 36.99
CA THR A 476 -21.62 -4.49 36.32
C THR A 476 -20.38 -4.91 35.57
N GLU A 477 -19.42 -4.00 35.37
CA GLU A 477 -18.24 -4.17 34.53
C GLU A 477 -18.58 -4.62 33.11
N LYS A 478 -19.63 -4.06 32.53
CA LYS A 478 -20.12 -4.37 31.16
C LYS A 478 -20.43 -3.13 30.39
N GLU A 479 -20.38 -3.27 29.08
CA GLU A 479 -20.93 -2.30 28.15
C GLU A 479 -22.44 -2.12 28.40
N VAL A 480 -22.90 -0.87 28.41
CA VAL A 480 -24.31 -0.55 28.57
C VAL A 480 -25.07 -1.00 27.32
N ASP A 481 -26.16 -1.71 27.51
CA ASP A 481 -26.98 -2.19 26.40
C ASP A 481 -27.74 -1.02 25.75
N MET A 482 -27.33 -0.70 24.53
CA MET A 482 -27.91 0.37 23.69
C MET A 482 -28.98 -0.16 22.72
N GLY A 483 -29.28 -1.48 22.75
CA GLY A 483 -30.26 -2.10 21.85
C GLY A 483 -29.78 -2.24 20.39
N GLY A 484 -28.48 -2.11 20.17
CA GLY A 484 -27.83 -2.31 18.87
C GLY A 484 -26.33 -2.24 18.99
N THR A 485 -25.62 -2.96 18.12
CA THR A 485 -24.17 -2.97 18.10
C THR A 485 -23.62 -1.80 17.27
N PHE A 486 -22.40 -1.38 17.58
CA PHE A 486 -21.62 -0.43 16.77
C PHE A 486 -21.49 -0.94 15.32
N ASP A 487 -21.52 -0.03 14.35
CA ASP A 487 -21.43 -0.30 12.90
C ASP A 487 -22.59 -1.17 12.34
N TRP A 488 -23.73 -1.23 13.02
CA TRP A 488 -24.89 -1.88 12.44
C TRP A 488 -25.53 -0.98 11.37
N PHE A 489 -25.56 -1.45 10.12
CA PHE A 489 -26.20 -0.73 9.01
C PHE A 489 -27.69 -1.07 8.96
N GLY A 490 -28.50 -0.21 9.53
CA GLY A 490 -29.94 -0.38 9.63
C GLY A 490 -30.60 0.71 10.47
N LYS A 491 -31.94 0.79 10.39
CA LYS A 491 -32.72 1.80 11.13
C LYS A 491 -32.52 1.73 12.63
N GLU A 492 -32.15 0.57 13.16
CA GLU A 492 -31.87 0.34 14.58
C GLU A 492 -30.68 1.17 15.10
N SER A 493 -29.80 1.64 14.22
CA SER A 493 -28.66 2.52 14.57
C SER A 493 -29.04 3.99 14.71
N HIS A 494 -30.18 4.40 14.15
CA HIS A 494 -30.61 5.79 14.20
C HIS A 494 -30.96 6.20 15.64
N PRO A 495 -30.61 7.44 16.06
CA PRO A 495 -30.95 7.95 17.39
C PRO A 495 -32.47 8.01 17.66
N ASP A 496 -33.29 8.20 16.63
CA ASP A 496 -34.76 8.25 16.71
C ASP A 496 -35.41 6.86 16.71
N PHE A 497 -34.63 5.79 16.66
CA PHE A 497 -35.17 4.44 16.74
C PHE A 497 -35.68 4.14 18.15
N GLY A 498 -36.97 3.80 18.25
CA GLY A 498 -37.66 3.53 19.51
C GLY A 498 -38.27 4.77 20.18
N GLY A 499 -38.08 6.00 19.65
CA GLY A 499 -38.64 7.19 20.22
C GLY A 499 -38.12 8.50 19.64
N ASN A 500 -38.49 9.61 20.25
CA ASN A 500 -38.01 10.93 19.83
C ASN A 500 -36.85 11.37 20.75
N PRO A 501 -35.62 11.49 20.25
CA PRO A 501 -34.45 11.83 21.05
C PRO A 501 -34.43 13.29 21.55
N GLU A 502 -35.22 14.19 20.95
CA GLU A 502 -35.28 15.58 21.36
C GLU A 502 -36.28 15.79 22.51
N THR A 503 -37.33 14.98 22.59
CA THR A 503 -38.35 15.06 23.65
C THR A 503 -38.17 14.00 24.72
N GLY A 504 -37.31 12.99 24.48
CA GLY A 504 -37.11 11.86 25.36
C GLY A 504 -38.28 10.86 25.42
N VAL A 505 -39.25 10.99 24.50
CA VAL A 505 -40.46 10.15 24.49
C VAL A 505 -40.19 8.86 23.74
N TYR A 506 -40.25 7.75 24.48
CA TYR A 506 -40.19 6.39 23.91
C TYR A 506 -41.52 6.05 23.22
N ASP A 507 -41.49 5.49 22.02
CA ASP A 507 -42.70 5.06 21.28
C ASP A 507 -42.69 3.55 20.93
N GLY A 508 -41.56 2.85 21.09
CA GLY A 508 -41.42 1.41 20.90
C GLY A 508 -41.73 0.90 19.50
N LYS A 509 -41.71 1.78 18.49
CA LYS A 509 -42.03 1.39 17.13
C LYS A 509 -40.95 0.44 16.56
N PRO A 510 -41.38 -0.64 15.88
CA PRO A 510 -40.45 -1.55 15.25
C PRO A 510 -39.80 -0.94 14.00
N SER A 511 -38.60 -1.41 13.69
CA SER A 511 -37.96 -1.20 12.40
C SER A 511 -38.75 -1.91 11.27
N PRO A 512 -38.44 -1.63 10.00
CA PRO A 512 -38.99 -2.38 8.87
C PRO A 512 -38.78 -3.89 8.95
N ALA A 513 -37.70 -4.32 9.62
CA ALA A 513 -37.39 -5.71 9.90
C ALA A 513 -38.11 -6.31 11.12
N GLY A 514 -38.98 -5.52 11.76
CA GLY A 514 -39.72 -5.96 12.95
C GLY A 514 -38.94 -5.96 14.27
N ARG A 515 -37.74 -5.39 14.30
CA ARG A 515 -36.92 -5.24 15.51
C ARG A 515 -37.37 -4.05 16.34
N THR A 516 -37.22 -4.15 17.65
CA THR A 516 -37.51 -3.07 18.60
C THR A 516 -36.36 -2.95 19.60
N ILE A 517 -36.24 -1.79 20.21
CA ILE A 517 -35.43 -1.62 21.42
C ILE A 517 -36.38 -1.41 22.62
N THR A 518 -35.90 -1.68 23.83
CA THR A 518 -36.64 -1.44 25.05
C THR A 518 -36.59 0.06 25.44
N GLU A 519 -37.48 0.49 26.31
CA GLU A 519 -37.46 1.84 26.87
C GLU A 519 -36.15 2.12 27.63
N GLU A 520 -35.59 1.12 28.31
CA GLU A 520 -34.30 1.20 29.01
C GLU A 520 -33.15 1.45 28.00
N GLN A 521 -33.08 0.69 26.91
CA GLN A 521 -32.09 0.85 25.86
C GLN A 521 -32.19 2.24 25.20
N PHE A 522 -33.40 2.73 24.95
CA PHE A 522 -33.60 4.07 24.45
C PHE A 522 -33.12 5.14 25.45
N ARG A 523 -33.43 5.00 26.74
CA ARG A 523 -32.94 5.89 27.81
C ARG A 523 -31.41 5.87 27.92
N ASN A 524 -30.77 4.71 27.76
CA ASN A 524 -29.31 4.60 27.77
C ASN A 524 -28.68 5.44 26.65
N ARG A 525 -29.25 5.40 25.44
CA ARG A 525 -28.81 6.28 24.32
C ARG A 525 -28.99 7.76 24.66
N LEU A 526 -30.09 8.14 25.32
CA LEU A 526 -30.32 9.53 25.74
C LEU A 526 -29.28 10.01 26.74
N ILE A 527 -28.90 9.21 27.73
CA ILE A 527 -27.86 9.55 28.72
C ILE A 527 -26.56 9.92 27.99
N LEU A 528 -26.11 9.08 27.07
CA LEU A 528 -24.91 9.37 26.25
C LEU A 528 -25.08 10.64 25.42
N ARG A 529 -26.19 10.73 24.66
CA ARG A 529 -26.49 11.86 23.79
C ARG A 529 -26.51 13.19 24.56
N GLU A 530 -27.23 13.25 25.69
CA GLU A 530 -27.33 14.46 26.50
C GLU A 530 -25.98 14.89 27.06
N ALA A 531 -25.18 13.97 27.54
CA ALA A 531 -23.82 14.27 28.01
C ALA A 531 -22.96 14.84 26.90
N MET A 532 -22.96 14.25 25.71
CA MET A 532 -22.21 14.72 24.56
C MET A 532 -22.67 16.11 24.09
N LEU A 533 -23.99 16.31 23.95
CA LEU A 533 -24.54 17.59 23.48
C LEU A 533 -24.26 18.75 24.44
N ARG A 534 -24.27 18.47 25.77
CA ARG A 534 -23.97 19.44 26.83
C ARG A 534 -22.56 19.96 26.74
N HIS A 535 -21.61 19.13 26.31
CA HIS A 535 -20.19 19.47 26.21
C HIS A 535 -19.74 19.83 24.78
N GLY A 536 -20.67 20.30 23.96
CA GLY A 536 -20.36 20.95 22.69
C GLY A 536 -20.26 20.03 21.48
N PHE A 537 -20.58 18.75 21.64
CA PHE A 537 -20.72 17.86 20.50
C PHE A 537 -22.08 18.00 19.80
N LYS A 538 -22.17 17.54 18.58
CA LYS A 538 -23.40 17.34 17.81
C LYS A 538 -23.50 15.87 17.41
N ALA A 539 -24.70 15.32 17.43
CA ALA A 539 -25.02 13.99 16.92
C ALA A 539 -25.36 14.06 15.42
N ILE A 540 -25.42 12.91 14.78
CA ILE A 540 -25.97 12.72 13.42
C ILE A 540 -27.28 11.90 13.51
N ASP A 541 -28.02 11.85 12.40
CA ASP A 541 -29.33 11.20 12.37
C ASP A 541 -29.28 9.70 12.06
N GLU A 542 -28.12 9.21 11.64
CA GLU A 542 -27.94 7.82 11.19
C GLU A 542 -27.35 6.89 12.26
N GLU A 543 -26.62 7.46 13.27
CA GLU A 543 -25.82 6.66 14.19
C GLU A 543 -25.89 7.21 15.63
N TRP A 544 -26.38 6.40 16.58
CA TRP A 544 -26.54 6.81 17.99
C TRP A 544 -25.20 6.98 18.73
N TRP A 545 -24.13 6.37 18.24
CA TRP A 545 -22.78 6.40 18.82
C TRP A 545 -21.89 7.54 18.31
N HIS A 546 -22.27 8.20 17.20
CA HIS A 546 -21.42 9.13 16.46
C HIS A 546 -21.62 10.58 16.90
N PHE A 547 -20.53 11.22 17.30
CA PHE A 547 -20.55 12.60 17.75
C PHE A 547 -19.36 13.39 17.23
N SER A 548 -19.62 14.58 16.67
CA SER A 548 -18.59 15.53 16.21
C SER A 548 -18.62 16.80 17.04
N LEU A 549 -17.48 17.38 17.36
CA LEU A 549 -17.41 18.68 18.03
C LEU A 549 -18.02 19.75 17.12
N LYS A 550 -18.87 20.65 17.66
CA LYS A 550 -19.53 21.72 16.87
C LYS A 550 -18.52 22.71 16.31
N ASP A 551 -17.58 23.10 17.14
CA ASP A 551 -16.53 24.07 16.87
C ASP A 551 -15.19 23.36 16.59
N GLU A 552 -15.15 22.45 15.64
CA GLU A 552 -13.94 21.71 15.30
C GLU A 552 -12.82 22.62 14.76
N PRO A 553 -11.56 22.44 15.18
CA PRO A 553 -10.44 23.30 14.75
C PRO A 553 -10.15 23.19 13.25
N PHE A 554 -10.47 22.05 12.63
CA PHE A 554 -10.11 21.73 11.26
C PHE A 554 -11.35 21.34 10.41
N PRO A 555 -12.33 22.22 10.22
CA PRO A 555 -13.61 21.86 9.59
C PRO A 555 -13.49 21.45 8.10
N ASN A 556 -12.36 21.79 7.46
CA ASN A 556 -12.12 21.54 6.03
C ASN A 556 -10.83 20.75 5.76
N THR A 557 -10.14 20.27 6.79
CA THR A 557 -8.88 19.51 6.65
C THR A 557 -9.13 18.02 6.90
N TYR A 558 -8.83 17.20 5.91
CA TYR A 558 -8.92 15.75 5.99
C TYR A 558 -7.51 15.19 6.12
N PHE A 559 -7.17 14.71 7.31
CA PHE A 559 -5.85 14.24 7.65
C PHE A 559 -5.60 12.80 7.16
N GLU A 560 -4.32 12.43 7.01
CA GLU A 560 -3.91 11.15 6.43
C GLU A 560 -2.86 10.38 7.25
N PHE A 561 -2.35 10.99 8.36
CA PHE A 561 -1.37 10.31 9.20
C PHE A 561 -1.99 9.09 9.91
N PRO A 562 -1.20 8.01 10.11
CA PRO A 562 -1.72 6.78 10.68
C PRO A 562 -2.11 6.92 12.15
N VAL A 563 -3.04 6.07 12.61
CA VAL A 563 -3.43 5.93 14.01
C VAL A 563 -2.36 5.14 14.74
N LYS A 564 -1.59 5.84 15.58
CA LYS A 564 -0.57 5.28 16.47
C LYS A 564 -0.35 6.22 17.63
N GLU A 565 0.18 5.74 18.74
CA GLU A 565 0.49 6.60 19.89
C GLU A 565 1.36 7.80 19.50
N LEU A 566 0.90 8.97 19.88
CA LEU A 566 1.67 10.20 19.74
C LEU A 566 2.70 10.25 20.88
N LYS A 567 3.97 10.47 20.53
CA LYS A 567 5.09 10.57 21.47
C LYS A 567 5.22 11.97 22.04
#